data_f1ce008042a3d38787b1ea79374ef067
#
_entry.id   f1ce008042a3d38787b1ea79374ef067
#
_cell.length_a   1.000
_cell.length_b   1.000
_cell.length_c   1.000
_cell.angle_alpha   90.00
_cell.angle_beta   90.00
_cell.angle_gamma   90.00
#
_symmetry.space_group_name_H-M   'P 1'
#
loop_
_entity.id
_entity.type
_entity.pdbx_description
1 polymer ?
#
loop_
_entity_poly.entity_id
_entity_poly.type
_entity_poly.pdbx_seq_one_letter_code
_entity_poly.pdbx_strand_id
1 'polypeptide(L)'
;MVETYRLNEQQLPTIPVPHDCVIETITMENQWLVFSFEQDIGDRDSVKEIMPGAKSLTIKFHLVDEEFCLYQWHKPIKFLASKGFYKQVDSSLLYQLASSKFNLEYLNHYVAYQSLMIEMCALTTIRLELSVDSVEFHWN
;
A
#
# COMPACT_ATOMS: atom_id res chain seq x y z
N MET A 1 1.63 -16.88 10.34
CA MET A 1 0.30 -16.49 10.80
C MET A 1 -0.37 -15.61 9.78
N VAL A 2 -1.64 -15.85 9.50
CA VAL A 2 -2.42 -15.05 8.53
C VAL A 2 -3.58 -14.39 9.26
N GLU A 3 -3.71 -13.09 9.05
CA GLU A 3 -4.85 -12.31 9.53
C GLU A 3 -5.66 -11.85 8.33
N THR A 4 -6.98 -12.05 8.36
CA THR A 4 -7.86 -11.66 7.25
C THR A 4 -8.82 -10.57 7.70
N TYR A 5 -8.90 -9.52 6.88
CA TYR A 5 -9.78 -8.37 7.09
C TYR A 5 -10.76 -8.28 5.92
N ARG A 6 -12.07 -8.28 6.21
CA ARG A 6 -13.11 -8.25 5.19
C ARG A 6 -13.70 -6.85 5.07
N LEU A 7 -13.75 -6.35 3.84
CA LEU A 7 -14.26 -5.01 3.52
C LEU A 7 -15.67 -5.06 2.91
N ASN A 8 -16.22 -6.24 2.70
CA ASN A 8 -17.53 -6.45 2.13
C ASN A 8 -18.62 -6.70 3.19
N GLU A 9 -18.34 -6.35 4.43
CA GLU A 9 -19.27 -6.50 5.55
C GLU A 9 -19.74 -5.14 6.04
N GLN A 10 -20.88 -5.13 6.71
CA GLN A 10 -21.49 -3.89 7.19
C GLN A 10 -20.58 -3.15 8.19
N GLN A 11 -19.88 -3.89 9.04
CA GLN A 11 -18.94 -3.33 10.00
C GLN A 11 -17.52 -3.46 9.44
N LEU A 12 -16.89 -2.34 9.15
CA LEU A 12 -15.54 -2.32 8.58
C LEU A 12 -14.48 -2.57 9.66
N PRO A 13 -13.44 -3.36 9.35
CA PRO A 13 -12.36 -3.63 10.29
C PRO A 13 -11.40 -2.44 10.40
N THR A 14 -10.66 -2.42 11.52
CA THR A 14 -9.46 -1.59 11.62
C THR A 14 -8.28 -2.44 11.16
N ILE A 15 -7.62 -2.01 10.09
CA ILE A 15 -6.50 -2.73 9.49
C ILE A 15 -5.20 -2.05 9.94
N PRO A 16 -4.24 -2.79 10.52
CA PRO A 16 -2.96 -2.20 10.92
C PRO A 16 -2.23 -1.54 9.77
N VAL A 17 -1.56 -0.43 10.04
CA VAL A 17 -0.81 0.34 9.03
C VAL A 17 0.68 0.13 9.27
N PRO A 18 1.41 -0.51 8.32
CA PRO A 18 2.86 -0.63 8.40
C PRO A 18 3.53 0.68 7.96
N HIS A 19 3.31 1.74 8.74
CA HIS A 19 3.78 3.09 8.44
C HIS A 19 5.31 3.14 8.33
N ASP A 20 5.80 3.79 7.29
CA ASP A 20 7.24 3.94 6.95
C ASP A 20 7.97 2.64 6.62
N CYS A 21 7.25 1.53 6.47
CA CYS A 21 7.87 0.28 6.05
C CYS A 21 8.09 0.24 4.55
N VAL A 22 9.24 -0.28 4.13
CA VAL A 22 9.62 -0.33 2.72
C VAL A 22 8.95 -1.53 2.03
N ILE A 23 8.31 -1.26 0.91
CA ILE A 23 7.74 -2.29 0.04
C ILE A 23 8.83 -2.69 -0.96
N GLU A 24 9.27 -3.94 -0.92
CA GLU A 24 10.33 -4.42 -1.79
C GLU A 24 9.81 -4.89 -3.16
N THR A 25 8.65 -5.55 -3.16
CA THR A 25 8.04 -6.02 -4.41
C THR A 25 6.54 -5.85 -4.39
N ILE A 26 5.99 -5.61 -5.58
CA ILE A 26 4.54 -5.59 -5.82
C ILE A 26 4.29 -6.49 -7.03
N THR A 27 3.40 -7.46 -6.87
CA THR A 27 3.03 -8.39 -7.95
C THR A 27 1.52 -8.57 -8.00
N MET A 28 1.03 -9.05 -9.14
CA MET A 28 -0.37 -9.42 -9.32
C MET A 28 -0.43 -10.92 -9.56
N GLU A 29 -1.14 -11.64 -8.71
CA GLU A 29 -1.33 -13.10 -8.82
C GLU A 29 -2.83 -13.40 -8.88
N ASN A 30 -3.36 -13.68 -10.06
CA ASN A 30 -4.79 -13.77 -10.30
C ASN A 30 -5.44 -12.44 -9.90
N GLN A 31 -6.40 -12.43 -9.00
CA GLN A 31 -7.05 -11.21 -8.52
C GLN A 31 -6.43 -10.68 -7.22
N TRP A 32 -5.24 -11.15 -6.87
CA TRP A 32 -4.55 -10.71 -5.67
C TRP A 32 -3.42 -9.75 -6.02
N LEU A 33 -3.49 -8.54 -5.50
CA LEU A 33 -2.37 -7.60 -5.53
C LEU A 33 -1.53 -7.85 -4.27
N VAL A 34 -0.25 -8.17 -4.47
CA VAL A 34 0.63 -8.66 -3.40
C VAL A 34 1.76 -7.68 -3.14
N PHE A 35 1.85 -7.18 -1.90
CA PHE A 35 2.93 -6.32 -1.44
C PHE A 35 3.83 -7.12 -0.52
N SER A 36 5.11 -7.26 -0.88
CA SER A 36 6.12 -7.88 0.00
C SER A 36 7.03 -6.80 0.57
N PHE A 37 7.15 -6.80 1.89
CA PHE A 37 7.87 -5.77 2.63
C PHE A 37 9.31 -6.18 2.95
N GLU A 38 10.08 -5.24 3.46
CA GLU A 38 11.46 -5.42 3.88
C GLU A 38 11.61 -6.50 4.96
N GLN A 39 12.82 -7.05 5.07
CA GLN A 39 13.14 -8.05 6.08
C GLN A 39 13.23 -7.40 7.48
N ASP A 40 13.01 -8.22 8.52
CA ASP A 40 13.04 -7.81 9.92
C ASP A 40 12.07 -6.66 10.22
N ILE A 41 10.91 -6.70 9.57
CA ILE A 41 9.90 -5.64 9.66
C ILE A 41 9.40 -5.42 11.10
N GLY A 42 9.49 -6.44 11.95
CA GLY A 42 9.11 -6.33 13.37
C GLY A 42 9.95 -5.36 14.17
N ASP A 43 11.09 -4.92 13.63
CA ASP A 43 11.95 -3.92 14.27
C ASP A 43 11.51 -2.48 13.97
N ARG A 44 10.62 -2.29 12.98
CA ARG A 44 10.07 -0.97 12.64
C ARG A 44 9.10 -0.50 13.72
N ASP A 45 9.17 0.79 14.06
CA ASP A 45 8.35 1.36 15.14
C ASP A 45 6.86 1.11 14.96
N SER A 46 6.35 1.22 13.73
CA SER A 46 4.93 1.01 13.44
C SER A 46 4.48 -0.45 13.57
N VAL A 47 5.39 -1.41 13.47
CA VAL A 47 5.09 -2.85 13.49
C VAL A 47 5.46 -3.47 14.83
N LYS A 48 6.42 -2.90 15.53
CA LYS A 48 7.01 -3.42 16.76
C LYS A 48 5.97 -3.73 17.85
N GLU A 49 4.93 -2.90 17.94
CA GLU A 49 3.85 -3.11 18.92
C GLU A 49 2.77 -4.07 18.41
N ILE A 50 2.65 -4.22 17.10
CA ILE A 50 1.63 -5.07 16.47
C ILE A 50 2.12 -6.52 16.41
N MET A 51 3.33 -6.72 15.89
CA MET A 51 3.92 -8.04 15.69
C MET A 51 5.42 -7.97 15.96
N PRO A 52 5.81 -7.88 17.25
CA PRO A 52 7.22 -7.79 17.61
C PRO A 52 8.00 -9.02 17.13
N GLY A 53 9.18 -8.77 16.58
CA GLY A 53 10.05 -9.84 16.10
C GLY A 53 9.65 -10.46 14.77
N ALA A 54 8.66 -9.90 14.07
CA ALA A 54 8.28 -10.39 12.75
C ALA A 54 9.45 -10.28 11.77
N LYS A 55 9.73 -11.35 11.06
CA LYS A 55 10.80 -11.40 10.07
C LYS A 55 10.37 -10.85 8.74
N SER A 56 9.13 -11.10 8.35
CA SER A 56 8.58 -10.63 7.09
C SER A 56 7.09 -10.35 7.18
N LEU A 57 6.62 -9.50 6.28
CA LEU A 57 5.20 -9.24 6.08
C LEU A 57 4.90 -9.25 4.60
N THR A 58 3.87 -9.95 4.21
CA THR A 58 3.26 -9.85 2.89
C THR A 58 1.81 -9.47 3.06
N ILE A 59 1.37 -8.40 2.41
CA ILE A 59 -0.04 -8.01 2.41
C ILE A 59 -0.61 -8.36 1.05
N LYS A 60 -1.75 -9.05 1.06
CA LYS A 60 -2.47 -9.42 -0.16
C LYS A 60 -3.83 -8.75 -0.17
N PHE A 61 -4.12 -8.05 -1.26
CA PHE A 61 -5.39 -7.36 -1.48
C PHE A 61 -6.18 -8.14 -2.54
N HIS A 62 -7.34 -8.68 -2.17
CA HIS A 62 -8.19 -9.36 -3.13
C HIS A 62 -9.04 -8.34 -3.88
N LEU A 63 -8.77 -8.17 -5.17
CA LEU A 63 -9.44 -7.17 -5.99
C LEU A 63 -10.79 -7.68 -6.48
N VAL A 64 -11.81 -6.87 -6.28
CA VAL A 64 -13.16 -7.12 -6.86
C VAL A 64 -13.13 -6.81 -8.35
N ASP A 65 -12.36 -5.80 -8.73
CA ASP A 65 -12.13 -5.39 -10.11
C ASP A 65 -10.61 -5.40 -10.33
N GLU A 66 -10.16 -5.99 -11.44
CA GLU A 66 -8.73 -6.04 -11.77
C GLU A 66 -8.13 -4.66 -12.05
N GLU A 67 -8.96 -3.68 -12.37
CA GLU A 67 -8.52 -2.33 -12.61
C GLU A 67 -8.37 -1.55 -11.31
N PHE A 68 -7.33 -0.76 -11.23
CA PHE A 68 -7.10 0.16 -10.12
C PHE A 68 -6.54 1.48 -10.64
N CYS A 69 -6.72 2.55 -9.85
CA CYS A 69 -6.23 3.87 -10.18
C CYS A 69 -4.97 4.18 -9.39
N LEU A 70 -3.95 4.63 -10.08
CA LEU A 70 -2.69 5.08 -9.49
C LEU A 70 -2.51 6.56 -9.78
N TYR A 71 -2.30 7.34 -8.73
CA TYR A 71 -2.09 8.78 -8.83
C TYR A 71 -0.73 9.14 -8.24
N GLN A 72 -0.04 10.04 -8.91
CA GLN A 72 1.23 10.57 -8.44
C GLN A 72 1.06 12.05 -8.10
N TRP A 73 1.60 12.45 -6.97
CA TRP A 73 1.63 13.84 -6.56
C TRP A 73 2.70 14.59 -7.33
N HIS A 74 2.30 15.65 -8.01
CA HIS A 74 3.21 16.55 -8.71
C HIS A 74 3.24 17.90 -8.02
N LYS A 75 4.43 18.34 -7.61
CA LYS A 75 4.61 19.72 -7.16
C LYS A 75 4.68 20.62 -8.38
N PRO A 76 3.97 21.76 -8.36
CA PRO A 76 4.08 22.70 -9.45
C PRO A 76 5.51 23.24 -9.55
N ILE A 77 5.93 23.47 -10.78
CA ILE A 77 7.23 24.06 -11.06
C ILE A 77 7.21 25.51 -10.57
N LYS A 78 8.30 25.89 -9.89
CA LYS A 78 8.67 27.25 -9.46
C LYS A 78 7.66 28.36 -9.75
N PHE A 79 7.23 29.10 -8.76
CA PHE A 79 6.48 30.36 -8.83
C PHE A 79 4.99 30.26 -9.16
N LEU A 80 4.47 29.12 -9.58
CA LEU A 80 3.12 29.06 -10.13
C LEU A 80 2.04 28.65 -9.12
N ALA A 81 2.37 27.91 -8.12
CA ALA A 81 1.43 27.61 -7.04
C ALA A 81 2.15 26.98 -5.87
N SER A 82 1.70 27.29 -4.68
CA SER A 82 2.13 26.65 -3.44
C SER A 82 1.50 25.26 -3.27
N LYS A 83 0.54 24.89 -4.12
CA LYS A 83 -0.19 23.62 -4.04
C LYS A 83 0.17 22.72 -5.21
N GLY A 84 0.58 21.49 -4.89
CA GLY A 84 0.71 20.45 -5.90
C GLY A 84 -0.65 19.84 -6.26
N PHE A 85 -0.65 18.91 -7.17
CA PHE A 85 -1.84 18.18 -7.60
C PHE A 85 -1.50 16.73 -7.90
N TYR A 86 -2.50 15.84 -7.78
CA TYR A 86 -2.37 14.45 -8.17
C TYR A 86 -2.69 14.29 -9.66
N LYS A 87 -1.87 13.49 -10.34
CA LYS A 87 -2.09 13.13 -11.73
C LYS A 87 -2.17 11.61 -11.83
N GLN A 88 -3.19 11.10 -12.52
CA GLN A 88 -3.32 9.69 -12.80
C GLN A 88 -2.18 9.22 -13.69
N VAL A 89 -1.55 8.09 -13.33
CA VAL A 89 -0.44 7.52 -14.05
C VAL A 89 -0.71 6.04 -14.34
N ASP A 90 0.12 5.45 -15.22
CA ASP A 90 0.01 4.06 -15.61
C ASP A 90 0.34 3.15 -14.42
N SER A 91 -0.45 2.08 -14.24
CA SER A 91 -0.25 1.11 -13.19
C SER A 91 1.11 0.39 -13.25
N SER A 92 1.74 0.33 -14.42
CA SER A 92 3.09 -0.24 -14.57
C SER A 92 4.12 0.50 -13.72
N LEU A 93 3.90 1.79 -13.43
CA LEU A 93 4.76 2.57 -12.56
C LEU A 93 4.84 1.97 -11.14
N LEU A 94 3.74 1.42 -10.65
CA LEU A 94 3.67 0.82 -9.31
C LEU A 94 4.69 -0.31 -9.16
N TYR A 95 4.73 -1.22 -10.14
CA TYR A 95 5.67 -2.35 -10.12
C TYR A 95 7.11 -1.89 -10.25
N GLN A 96 7.36 -0.88 -11.07
CA GLN A 96 8.69 -0.31 -11.28
C GLN A 96 9.22 0.37 -10.01
N LEU A 97 8.38 1.10 -9.31
CA LEU A 97 8.78 1.80 -8.09
C LEU A 97 9.18 0.84 -6.98
N ALA A 98 8.45 -0.26 -6.83
CA ALA A 98 8.78 -1.28 -5.83
C ALA A 98 10.10 -2.00 -6.15
N SER A 99 10.40 -2.20 -7.44
CA SER A 99 11.65 -2.87 -7.86
C SER A 99 12.83 -1.92 -8.04
N SER A 100 12.65 -0.62 -7.82
CA SER A 100 13.66 0.40 -8.09
C SER A 100 14.56 0.67 -6.88
N LYS A 101 15.56 1.54 -7.08
CA LYS A 101 16.44 2.03 -6.02
C LYS A 101 15.73 3.00 -5.06
N PHE A 102 14.52 3.41 -5.40
CA PHE A 102 13.75 4.31 -4.57
C PHE A 102 13.05 3.47 -3.50
N ASN A 103 13.27 3.77 -2.26
CA ASN A 103 12.57 3.09 -1.17
C ASN A 103 11.09 3.47 -1.21
N LEU A 104 10.28 2.60 -1.76
CA LEU A 104 8.83 2.79 -1.78
C LEU A 104 8.29 2.49 -0.40
N GLU A 105 7.86 3.52 0.33
CA GLU A 105 7.38 3.39 1.69
C GLU A 105 5.86 3.40 1.74
N TYR A 106 5.30 2.51 2.55
CA TYR A 106 3.88 2.51 2.87
C TYR A 106 3.62 3.59 3.92
N LEU A 107 2.78 4.57 3.63
CA LEU A 107 2.49 5.66 4.57
C LEU A 107 1.23 5.40 5.37
N ASN A 108 0.11 5.20 4.69
CA ASN A 108 -1.18 5.05 5.35
C ASN A 108 -2.19 4.41 4.40
N HIS A 109 -3.32 4.00 4.94
CA HIS A 109 -4.45 3.56 4.14
C HIS A 109 -5.76 4.02 4.76
N TYR A 110 -6.80 4.09 3.93
CA TYR A 110 -8.14 4.51 4.33
C TYR A 110 -9.12 3.44 3.85
N VAL A 111 -9.90 2.90 4.79
CA VAL A 111 -10.80 1.77 4.55
C VAL A 111 -12.22 2.28 4.33
N ALA A 112 -12.89 1.79 3.29
CA ALA A 112 -14.30 1.99 3.04
C ALA A 112 -14.92 0.67 2.59
N TYR A 113 -16.23 0.65 2.41
CA TYR A 113 -16.92 -0.56 1.95
C TYR A 113 -16.40 -0.97 0.56
N GLN A 114 -15.85 -2.17 0.45
CA GLN A 114 -15.24 -2.71 -0.77
C GLN A 114 -14.25 -1.76 -1.44
N SER A 115 -13.58 -0.92 -0.65
CA SER A 115 -12.68 0.09 -1.17
C SER A 115 -11.53 0.34 -0.21
N LEU A 116 -10.35 0.54 -0.78
CA LEU A 116 -9.15 0.86 -0.02
C LEU A 116 -8.32 1.88 -0.79
N MET A 117 -7.93 2.94 -0.10
CA MET A 117 -7.00 3.92 -0.64
C MET A 117 -5.68 3.81 0.13
N ILE A 118 -4.58 3.64 -0.59
CA ILE A 118 -3.24 3.51 0.00
C ILE A 118 -2.41 4.72 -0.40
N GLU A 119 -1.77 5.35 0.57
CA GLU A 119 -0.78 6.39 0.32
C GLU A 119 0.63 5.84 0.53
N MET A 120 1.50 6.10 -0.42
CA MET A 120 2.88 5.65 -0.45
C MET A 120 3.79 6.81 -0.81
N CYS A 121 5.08 6.65 -0.58
CA CYS A 121 6.07 7.66 -0.93
C CYS A 121 7.31 7.01 -1.56
N ALA A 122 7.70 7.51 -2.74
CA ALA A 122 8.96 7.20 -3.39
C ALA A 122 9.38 8.46 -4.15
N LEU A 123 10.17 9.34 -3.54
CA LEU A 123 10.51 10.68 -4.01
C LEU A 123 9.30 11.63 -4.04
N THR A 124 8.12 11.12 -4.30
CA THR A 124 6.87 11.86 -4.33
C THR A 124 5.77 11.02 -3.70
N THR A 125 4.68 11.65 -3.32
CA THR A 125 3.53 10.93 -2.76
C THR A 125 2.75 10.24 -3.87
N ILE A 126 2.37 9.00 -3.64
CA ILE A 126 1.63 8.16 -4.57
C ILE A 126 0.38 7.67 -3.86
N ARG A 127 -0.76 7.77 -4.53
CA ARG A 127 -2.05 7.28 -4.04
C ARG A 127 -2.55 6.17 -4.93
N LEU A 128 -2.90 5.05 -4.31
CA LEU A 128 -3.46 3.89 -4.98
C LEU A 128 -4.89 3.68 -4.51
N GLU A 129 -5.84 3.62 -5.43
CA GLU A 129 -7.25 3.37 -5.14
C GLU A 129 -7.63 2.00 -5.67
N LEU A 130 -8.13 1.13 -4.78
CA LEU A 130 -8.45 -0.26 -5.06
C LEU A 130 -9.90 -0.56 -4.72
N SER A 131 -10.54 -1.42 -5.52
CA SER A 131 -11.78 -2.09 -5.17
C SER A 131 -11.42 -3.45 -4.58
N VAL A 132 -11.61 -3.61 -3.27
CA VAL A 132 -11.09 -4.74 -2.49
C VAL A 132 -12.18 -5.29 -1.59
N ASP A 133 -12.40 -6.59 -1.59
CA ASP A 133 -13.33 -7.23 -0.67
C ASP A 133 -12.66 -7.84 0.56
N SER A 134 -11.36 -8.18 0.46
CA SER A 134 -10.60 -8.70 1.61
C SER A 134 -9.12 -8.37 1.52
N VAL A 135 -8.49 -8.27 2.68
CA VAL A 135 -7.05 -8.02 2.83
C VAL A 135 -6.49 -9.09 3.76
N GLU A 136 -5.39 -9.68 3.39
CA GLU A 136 -4.69 -10.66 4.20
C GLU A 136 -3.30 -10.16 4.57
N PHE A 137 -2.98 -10.26 5.87
CA PHE A 137 -1.63 -10.02 6.37
C PHE A 137 -0.97 -11.37 6.64
N HIS A 138 0.08 -11.67 5.93
CA HIS A 138 0.88 -12.88 6.11
C HIS A 138 2.16 -12.53 6.85
N TRP A 139 2.19 -12.87 8.12
CA TRP A 139 3.34 -12.66 9.01
C TRP A 139 4.21 -13.90 9.09
N ASN A 140 5.51 -13.68 9.12
CA ASN A 140 6.45 -14.79 9.27
C ASN A 140 7.51 -14.51 10.35
#